data_e656a1d3d51377fc0f90e1b723436433
#
_entry.id   e656a1d3d51377fc0f90e1b723436433
#
_cell.length_a   1.000
_cell.length_b   1.000
_cell.length_c   1.000
_cell.angle_alpha   90.00
_cell.angle_beta   90.00
_cell.angle_gamma   90.00
#
_symmetry.space_group_name_H-M   'P 1'
#
loop_
_entity.id
_entity.type
_entity.pdbx_description
1 polymer ?
#
loop_
_entity_poly.entity_id
_entity_poly.type
_entity_poly.pdbx_seq_one_letter_code
_entity_poly.pdbx_strand_id
1 'polypeptide(L)'
;MNGSYGAFATPYFILYNNHVAGTITAEGRELTRKMDDDNQDYWYNQWHLDTELHKQLNIKDITPIDTKEDVSIYGDTDSIFVSFKPCMDHCTWRDQVFNDEYLSSIDKKFIILSRDLIETDNPNYLGMSKDITEFTELLKEDYGLVLIDGNFVKDRKLNKMIDDGVLTNDIIWNWSTEVDFILGVDQIKYEGYFKDCLDKHAESYGVENKEDFELERISESIINIAKKKYIQHILYEDGIPYDRLKYIYPKGVELVRSSTPAFARDKIVGIVEYLFENPDTFNIKDLLKLVKGLRKEFELADIDDIAMQSSCNKYDEKVLNDKTLPLQFISGAHFAVKAAAYHNYLLNNDKKLQDKYEFMKSGTKIKYYICKDKSVNSTFAYARGSYPIEFAPEIDYDIQFEKSILSPVNSIIEPLGMPEITRRLSVVMDIFGGFK
;
A
#
# COMPACT_ATOMS: atom_id res chain seq x y z
N MET A 1 15.87 0.47 -16.67
CA MET A 1 15.13 -0.29 -17.70
C MET A 1 13.78 0.31 -18.11
N ASN A 2 12.92 0.73 -17.19
CA ASN A 2 11.59 1.31 -17.48
C ASN A 2 11.60 2.49 -18.47
N GLY A 3 12.64 3.32 -18.46
CA GLY A 3 12.78 4.45 -19.41
C GLY A 3 12.98 4.01 -20.85
N SER A 4 13.77 2.95 -21.09
CA SER A 4 14.06 2.43 -22.43
C SER A 4 12.83 1.74 -23.03
N TYR A 5 12.08 0.97 -22.22
CA TYR A 5 10.81 0.38 -22.65
C TYR A 5 9.81 1.46 -23.09
N GLY A 6 9.63 2.51 -22.28
CA GLY A 6 8.75 3.63 -22.61
C GLY A 6 9.14 4.33 -23.92
N ALA A 7 10.44 4.46 -24.17
CA ALA A 7 10.96 5.01 -25.43
C ALA A 7 10.57 4.14 -26.65
N PHE A 8 10.78 2.83 -26.56
CA PHE A 8 10.40 1.91 -27.65
C PHE A 8 8.88 1.82 -27.87
N ALA A 9 8.07 2.00 -26.83
CA ALA A 9 6.61 1.94 -26.90
C ALA A 9 5.94 3.25 -27.35
N THR A 10 6.69 4.36 -27.43
CA THR A 10 6.13 5.69 -27.72
C THR A 10 6.24 6.02 -29.22
N PRO A 11 5.11 6.16 -29.97
CA PRO A 11 5.11 6.38 -31.42
C PRO A 11 5.87 7.62 -31.91
N TYR A 12 6.10 8.58 -31.02
CA TYR A 12 6.79 9.85 -31.36
C TYR A 12 8.29 9.83 -31.06
N PHE A 13 8.81 8.71 -30.56
CA PHE A 13 10.22 8.57 -30.24
C PHE A 13 11.01 7.98 -31.42
N ILE A 14 12.24 8.48 -31.65
CA ILE A 14 13.07 8.09 -32.79
C ILE A 14 13.40 6.60 -32.85
N LEU A 15 13.42 5.92 -31.69
CA LEU A 15 13.67 4.48 -31.56
C LEU A 15 12.39 3.68 -31.41
N TYR A 16 11.22 4.24 -31.74
CA TYR A 16 9.95 3.52 -31.66
C TYR A 16 9.99 2.18 -32.38
N ASN A 17 9.76 1.12 -31.63
CA ASN A 17 9.64 -0.24 -32.16
C ASN A 17 8.73 -1.08 -31.26
N ASN A 18 7.49 -1.20 -31.68
CA ASN A 18 6.46 -1.90 -30.90
C ASN A 18 6.75 -3.40 -30.71
N HIS A 19 7.50 -4.01 -31.62
CA HIS A 19 7.91 -5.41 -31.48
C HIS A 19 8.95 -5.57 -30.37
N VAL A 20 9.96 -4.69 -30.33
CA VAL A 20 10.96 -4.69 -29.26
C VAL A 20 10.30 -4.42 -27.90
N ALA A 21 9.42 -3.42 -27.82
CA ALA A 21 8.68 -3.14 -26.59
C ALA A 21 7.82 -4.36 -26.16
N GLY A 22 7.16 -5.02 -27.11
CA GLY A 22 6.36 -6.21 -26.86
C GLY A 22 7.22 -7.40 -26.37
N THR A 23 8.41 -7.60 -26.92
CA THR A 23 9.34 -8.64 -26.49
C THR A 23 9.83 -8.40 -25.07
N ILE A 24 10.26 -7.17 -24.72
CA ILE A 24 10.71 -6.84 -23.36
C ILE A 24 9.63 -7.17 -22.32
N THR A 25 8.37 -6.85 -22.60
CA THR A 25 7.29 -7.18 -21.68
C THR A 25 6.91 -8.66 -21.66
N ALA A 26 7.14 -9.39 -22.74
CA ALA A 26 6.92 -10.84 -22.80
C ALA A 26 7.97 -11.57 -21.95
N GLU A 27 9.25 -11.23 -22.11
CA GLU A 27 10.36 -11.76 -21.32
C GLU A 27 10.16 -11.48 -19.82
N GLY A 28 9.87 -10.23 -19.44
CA GLY A 28 9.59 -9.90 -18.05
C GLY A 28 8.48 -10.75 -17.43
N ARG A 29 7.40 -11.02 -18.17
CA ARG A 29 6.33 -11.93 -17.71
C ARG A 29 6.77 -13.39 -17.62
N GLU A 30 7.65 -13.85 -18.50
CA GLU A 30 8.17 -15.20 -18.45
C GLU A 30 9.07 -15.39 -17.22
N LEU A 31 9.97 -14.45 -16.97
CA LEU A 31 10.84 -14.45 -15.80
C LEU A 31 10.03 -14.40 -14.49
N THR A 32 9.02 -13.53 -14.42
CA THR A 32 8.14 -13.44 -13.23
C THR A 32 7.39 -14.75 -12.99
N ARG A 33 6.89 -15.42 -14.04
CA ARG A 33 6.25 -16.74 -13.92
C ARG A 33 7.24 -17.80 -13.47
N LYS A 34 8.42 -17.82 -14.08
CA LYS A 34 9.48 -18.76 -13.69
C LYS A 34 9.84 -18.60 -12.22
N MET A 35 9.99 -17.36 -11.75
CA MET A 35 10.27 -17.08 -10.33
C MET A 35 9.14 -17.54 -9.43
N ASP A 36 7.88 -17.33 -9.82
CA ASP A 36 6.72 -17.80 -9.08
C ASP A 36 6.64 -19.33 -9.01
N ASP A 37 6.88 -20.00 -10.15
CA ASP A 37 6.92 -21.47 -10.23
C ASP A 37 8.06 -22.04 -9.35
N ASP A 38 9.26 -21.46 -9.40
CA ASP A 38 10.40 -21.87 -8.57
C ASP A 38 10.14 -21.61 -7.08
N ASN A 39 9.51 -20.48 -6.75
CA ASN A 39 9.10 -20.14 -5.40
C ASN A 39 8.12 -21.18 -4.83
N GLN A 40 7.07 -21.51 -5.59
CA GLN A 40 6.08 -22.50 -5.17
C GLN A 40 6.71 -23.90 -5.03
N ASP A 41 7.54 -24.31 -6.03
CA ASP A 41 8.23 -25.62 -5.97
C ASP A 41 9.13 -25.71 -4.74
N TYR A 42 9.89 -24.66 -4.45
CA TYR A 42 10.76 -24.63 -3.29
C TYR A 42 9.96 -24.78 -1.97
N TRP A 43 8.97 -23.94 -1.75
CA TRP A 43 8.24 -23.91 -0.48
C TRP A 43 7.42 -25.18 -0.25
N TYR A 44 6.79 -25.76 -1.28
CA TYR A 44 5.98 -26.97 -1.12
C TYR A 44 6.81 -28.25 -1.10
N ASN A 45 7.88 -28.33 -1.91
CA ASN A 45 8.57 -29.59 -2.14
C ASN A 45 9.97 -29.68 -1.53
N GLN A 46 10.66 -28.56 -1.35
CA GLN A 46 12.07 -28.55 -0.95
C GLN A 46 12.29 -27.96 0.46
N TRP A 47 11.48 -27.01 0.88
CA TRP A 47 11.60 -26.29 2.15
C TRP A 47 11.91 -27.22 3.34
N HIS A 48 11.07 -28.23 3.57
CA HIS A 48 11.19 -29.13 4.72
C HIS A 48 12.42 -30.06 4.69
N LEU A 49 13.11 -30.14 3.54
CA LEU A 49 14.32 -30.93 3.32
C LEU A 49 15.61 -30.09 3.36
N ASP A 50 15.50 -28.77 3.34
CA ASP A 50 16.64 -27.84 3.28
C ASP A 50 17.31 -27.63 4.64
N THR A 51 18.04 -28.66 5.08
CA THR A 51 18.72 -28.65 6.38
C THR A 51 19.80 -27.57 6.49
N GLU A 52 20.34 -27.09 5.38
CA GLU A 52 21.33 -26.02 5.38
C GLU A 52 20.67 -24.68 5.71
N LEU A 53 19.55 -24.35 5.06
CA LEU A 53 18.76 -23.18 5.41
C LEU A 53 18.32 -23.24 6.88
N HIS A 54 17.77 -24.39 7.32
CA HIS A 54 17.28 -24.53 8.69
C HIS A 54 18.38 -24.26 9.72
N LYS A 55 19.58 -24.72 9.43
CA LYS A 55 20.74 -24.47 10.30
C LYS A 55 21.18 -23.01 10.27
N GLN A 56 21.22 -22.37 9.08
CA GLN A 56 21.61 -20.97 8.94
C GLN A 56 20.60 -20.04 9.61
N LEU A 57 19.30 -20.34 9.50
CA LEU A 57 18.23 -19.59 10.16
C LEU A 57 18.02 -19.99 11.63
N ASN A 58 18.71 -21.01 12.13
CA ASN A 58 18.51 -21.57 13.48
C ASN A 58 17.05 -21.91 13.79
N ILE A 59 16.34 -22.52 12.82
CA ILE A 59 14.94 -22.92 12.98
C ILE A 59 14.82 -24.41 13.28
N LYS A 60 13.73 -24.79 13.96
CA LYS A 60 13.48 -26.15 14.46
C LYS A 60 12.05 -26.60 14.12
N ASP A 61 11.77 -27.87 14.42
CA ASP A 61 10.43 -28.46 14.31
C ASP A 61 9.77 -28.23 12.93
N ILE A 62 10.57 -28.35 11.87
CA ILE A 62 10.15 -28.07 10.50
C ILE A 62 9.19 -29.14 10.02
N THR A 63 8.07 -28.69 9.46
CA THR A 63 7.06 -29.55 8.83
C THR A 63 6.79 -29.12 7.38
N PRO A 64 6.36 -30.05 6.51
CA PRO A 64 5.99 -29.68 5.14
C PRO A 64 4.83 -28.70 5.10
N ILE A 65 4.89 -27.72 4.19
CA ILE A 65 3.81 -26.78 3.94
C ILE A 65 2.76 -27.48 3.04
N ASP A 66 1.46 -27.38 3.40
CA ASP A 66 0.38 -27.94 2.58
C ASP A 66 0.19 -27.08 1.31
N THR A 67 0.03 -27.72 0.16
CA THR A 67 -0.25 -27.04 -1.12
C THR A 67 -1.55 -26.24 -1.16
N LYS A 68 -2.39 -26.34 -0.10
CA LYS A 68 -3.58 -25.50 0.08
C LYS A 68 -3.30 -24.17 0.76
N GLU A 69 -2.10 -24.01 1.30
CA GLU A 69 -1.65 -22.76 1.91
C GLU A 69 -0.97 -21.91 0.84
N ASP A 70 -1.40 -20.69 0.65
CA ASP A 70 -0.89 -19.82 -0.42
C ASP A 70 0.50 -19.26 -0.02
N VAL A 71 1.55 -19.71 -0.71
CA VAL A 71 2.92 -19.14 -0.61
C VAL A 71 3.17 -18.04 -1.65
N SER A 72 2.38 -17.99 -2.72
CA SER A 72 2.37 -16.91 -3.70
C SER A 72 0.95 -16.36 -3.80
N ILE A 73 0.76 -15.09 -3.47
CA ILE A 73 -0.57 -14.48 -3.36
C ILE A 73 -0.92 -13.52 -4.51
N TYR A 74 0.08 -12.97 -5.19
CA TYR A 74 -0.15 -12.04 -6.30
C TYR A 74 1.13 -11.88 -7.14
N GLY A 75 0.98 -11.68 -8.44
CA GLY A 75 2.06 -11.33 -9.36
C GLY A 75 1.65 -10.25 -10.35
N ASP A 76 2.53 -9.31 -10.64
CA ASP A 76 2.27 -8.24 -11.61
C ASP A 76 3.53 -7.90 -12.40
N THR A 77 3.52 -8.22 -13.68
CA THR A 77 4.51 -7.89 -14.72
C THR A 77 5.97 -8.20 -14.36
N ASP A 78 6.49 -7.64 -13.26
CA ASP A 78 7.88 -7.63 -12.83
C ASP A 78 8.05 -7.89 -11.32
N SER A 79 7.00 -8.32 -10.64
CA SER A 79 7.05 -8.59 -9.19
C SER A 79 6.15 -9.76 -8.79
N ILE A 80 6.54 -10.45 -7.71
CA ILE A 80 5.72 -11.45 -7.02
C ILE A 80 5.51 -11.05 -5.56
N PHE A 81 4.38 -11.46 -5.00
CA PHE A 81 4.05 -11.28 -3.58
C PHE A 81 4.06 -12.65 -2.93
N VAL A 82 5.01 -12.85 -2.03
CA VAL A 82 5.20 -14.10 -1.30
C VAL A 82 4.60 -14.00 0.10
N SER A 83 3.87 -15.03 0.51
CA SER A 83 3.40 -15.17 1.88
C SER A 83 4.39 -15.99 2.68
N PHE A 84 4.96 -15.40 3.72
CA PHE A 84 5.84 -16.10 4.67
C PHE A 84 5.08 -16.73 5.83
N LYS A 85 3.77 -16.47 5.96
CA LYS A 85 2.97 -17.06 7.02
C LYS A 85 3.03 -18.60 7.05
N PRO A 86 2.86 -19.32 5.92
CA PRO A 86 3.01 -20.77 5.93
C PRO A 86 4.37 -21.23 6.41
N CYS A 87 5.44 -20.57 5.98
CA CYS A 87 6.80 -20.89 6.44
C CYS A 87 6.94 -20.71 7.95
N MET A 88 6.45 -19.61 8.50
CA MET A 88 6.53 -19.35 9.96
C MET A 88 5.63 -20.27 10.78
N ASP A 89 4.49 -20.66 10.25
CA ASP A 89 3.56 -21.58 10.92
C ASP A 89 4.10 -23.05 10.94
N HIS A 90 4.96 -23.39 9.98
CA HIS A 90 5.52 -24.74 9.81
C HIS A 90 6.93 -24.93 10.39
N CYS A 91 7.40 -23.99 11.22
CA CYS A 91 8.67 -24.14 11.95
C CYS A 91 8.64 -23.39 13.29
N THR A 92 9.54 -23.76 14.18
CA THR A 92 9.88 -22.96 15.35
C THR A 92 11.03 -22.02 14.96
N TRP A 93 10.69 -20.81 14.54
CA TRP A 93 11.64 -19.76 14.14
C TRP A 93 12.02 -18.83 15.31
N ARG A 94 11.17 -18.77 16.33
CA ARG A 94 11.40 -18.09 17.60
C ARG A 94 11.62 -19.14 18.69
N ASP A 95 12.68 -19.05 19.46
CA ASP A 95 12.85 -19.97 20.57
C ASP A 95 11.80 -19.68 21.65
N GLN A 96 11.03 -20.71 22.04
CA GLN A 96 9.98 -20.60 23.07
C GLN A 96 10.53 -20.23 24.47
N VAL A 97 11.82 -20.29 24.66
CA VAL A 97 12.49 -19.78 25.88
C VAL A 97 12.29 -18.28 26.05
N PHE A 98 11.94 -17.58 24.97
CA PHE A 98 11.63 -16.14 24.91
C PHE A 98 10.14 -15.84 24.83
N ASN A 99 9.29 -16.67 25.42
CA ASN A 99 7.91 -16.29 25.61
C ASN A 99 7.80 -14.98 26.41
N ASP A 100 6.68 -14.29 26.30
CA ASP A 100 6.44 -13.00 26.96
C ASP A 100 6.68 -13.04 28.47
N GLU A 101 6.50 -14.20 29.11
CA GLU A 101 6.74 -14.42 30.53
C GLU A 101 8.23 -14.38 30.86
N TYR A 102 9.06 -15.00 30.04
CA TYR A 102 10.52 -14.95 30.20
C TYR A 102 11.07 -13.56 29.88
N LEU A 103 10.61 -12.94 28.80
CA LEU A 103 11.00 -11.58 28.41
C LEU A 103 10.60 -10.54 29.47
N SER A 104 9.42 -10.68 30.07
CA SER A 104 8.99 -9.80 31.17
C SER A 104 9.77 -10.03 32.47
N SER A 105 10.23 -11.27 32.73
CA SER A 105 11.00 -11.62 33.92
C SER A 105 12.42 -11.07 33.93
N ILE A 106 12.96 -10.75 32.74
CA ILE A 106 14.36 -10.32 32.60
C ILE A 106 14.50 -8.80 32.40
N ASP A 107 13.42 -8.05 32.31
CA ASP A 107 13.43 -6.59 32.02
C ASP A 107 14.40 -6.20 30.87
N LYS A 108 14.27 -6.91 29.72
CA LYS A 108 15.31 -6.91 28.69
C LYS A 108 14.82 -6.55 27.31
N LYS A 109 14.86 -5.27 26.99
CA LYS A 109 14.61 -4.74 25.63
C LYS A 109 15.57 -5.26 24.56
N PHE A 110 16.70 -5.86 24.92
CA PHE A 110 17.78 -6.13 23.98
C PHE A 110 17.86 -7.56 23.44
N ILE A 111 17.21 -8.49 24.06
CA ILE A 111 17.14 -9.87 23.55
C ILE A 111 16.43 -9.91 22.19
N ILE A 112 15.80 -8.83 21.86
CA ILE A 112 15.13 -8.57 20.60
C ILE A 112 16.12 -7.95 19.57
N LEU A 113 17.36 -8.34 19.55
CA LEU A 113 18.27 -7.96 18.47
C LEU A 113 18.25 -9.07 17.43
N SER A 114 17.79 -8.72 16.24
CA SER A 114 17.92 -9.59 15.08
C SER A 114 19.40 -9.78 14.75
N ARG A 115 19.70 -10.85 14.05
CA ARG A 115 21.03 -11.08 13.50
C ARG A 115 21.48 -9.89 12.65
N ASP A 116 20.57 -9.33 11.86
CA ASP A 116 20.84 -8.19 10.99
C ASP A 116 21.19 -6.92 11.75
N LEU A 117 20.58 -6.67 12.90
CA LEU A 117 20.95 -5.57 13.79
C LEU A 117 22.40 -5.62 14.25
N ILE A 118 22.96 -6.82 14.36
CA ILE A 118 24.33 -7.04 14.83
C ILE A 118 25.31 -7.07 13.67
N GLU A 119 24.85 -7.37 12.45
CA GLU A 119 25.65 -7.49 11.25
C GLU A 119 25.62 -6.22 10.35
N THR A 120 24.66 -5.32 10.54
CA THR A 120 24.56 -4.10 9.73
C THR A 120 24.87 -2.83 10.49
N ASP A 121 25.60 -1.93 9.85
CA ASP A 121 25.86 -0.54 10.32
C ASP A 121 24.61 0.35 10.24
N ASN A 122 23.42 -0.19 10.01
CA ASN A 122 22.25 0.60 9.76
C ASN A 122 21.50 0.98 11.06
N PRO A 123 21.64 2.23 11.51
CA PRO A 123 20.99 2.70 12.75
C PRO A 123 19.47 2.69 12.71
N ASN A 124 18.85 2.55 11.53
CA ASN A 124 17.40 2.52 11.39
C ASN A 124 16.78 1.19 11.83
N TYR A 125 17.55 0.12 11.88
CA TYR A 125 17.16 -1.16 12.48
C TYR A 125 16.94 -1.09 13.99
N LEU A 126 17.52 -0.09 14.63
CA LEU A 126 17.35 0.20 16.04
C LEU A 126 16.00 0.87 16.34
N GLY A 127 14.95 0.60 15.58
CA GLY A 127 13.62 1.21 15.65
C GLY A 127 12.93 1.25 17.01
N MET A 128 13.62 0.88 18.07
CA MET A 128 13.17 1.00 19.47
C MET A 128 13.70 2.26 20.18
N SER A 129 14.72 2.92 19.64
CA SER A 129 15.20 4.21 20.18
C SER A 129 15.47 5.19 19.06
N LYS A 130 14.94 6.40 19.20
CA LYS A 130 15.25 7.52 18.30
C LYS A 130 16.69 8.03 18.50
N ASP A 131 17.37 7.53 19.53
CA ASP A 131 18.73 7.91 19.91
C ASP A 131 19.59 6.65 20.06
N ILE A 132 20.46 6.45 19.08
CA ILE A 132 21.45 5.39 19.05
C ILE A 132 22.34 5.39 20.30
N THR A 133 22.65 6.57 20.84
CA THR A 133 23.51 6.73 21.99
C THR A 133 22.85 6.13 23.23
N GLU A 134 21.58 6.45 23.45
CA GLU A 134 20.81 5.92 24.57
C GLU A 134 20.67 4.40 24.49
N PHE A 135 20.41 3.88 23.31
CA PHE A 135 20.30 2.44 23.10
C PHE A 135 21.64 1.72 23.29
N THR A 136 22.73 2.30 22.80
CA THR A 136 24.09 1.75 22.97
C THR A 136 24.51 1.76 24.44
N GLU A 137 24.17 2.80 25.19
CA GLU A 137 24.44 2.86 26.63
C GLU A 137 23.63 1.81 27.40
N LEU A 138 22.36 1.62 27.06
CA LEU A 138 21.50 0.60 27.65
C LEU A 138 22.03 -0.82 27.39
N LEU A 139 22.48 -1.10 26.18
CA LEU A 139 23.08 -2.38 25.81
C LEU A 139 24.39 -2.62 26.58
N LYS A 140 25.18 -1.59 26.79
CA LYS A 140 26.43 -1.66 27.54
C LYS A 140 26.20 -1.89 29.04
N GLU A 141 25.26 -1.13 29.64
CA GLU A 141 24.98 -1.21 31.05
C GLU A 141 24.29 -2.53 31.46
N ASP A 142 23.27 -2.93 30.71
CA ASP A 142 22.47 -4.10 31.07
C ASP A 142 23.10 -5.43 30.62
N TYR A 143 23.87 -5.40 29.53
CA TYR A 143 24.29 -6.61 28.82
C TYR A 143 25.79 -6.68 28.49
N GLY A 144 26.49 -5.58 28.67
CA GLY A 144 27.89 -5.50 28.34
C GLY A 144 28.21 -5.66 26.87
N LEU A 145 27.26 -5.28 25.99
CA LEU A 145 27.52 -5.15 24.58
C LEU A 145 28.10 -3.76 24.28
N VAL A 146 29.21 -3.75 23.55
CA VAL A 146 29.87 -2.51 23.13
C VAL A 146 29.85 -2.41 21.62
N LEU A 147 29.44 -1.28 21.10
CA LEU A 147 29.50 -0.99 19.67
C LEU A 147 30.92 -0.55 19.31
N ILE A 148 31.62 -1.34 18.50
CA ILE A 148 32.96 -1.01 17.97
C ILE A 148 32.90 -1.10 16.44
N ASP A 149 33.21 0.00 15.76
CA ASP A 149 33.23 0.08 14.29
C ASP A 149 31.95 -0.45 13.62
N GLY A 150 30.77 -0.13 14.22
CA GLY A 150 29.46 -0.57 13.70
C GLY A 150 29.05 -1.99 14.12
N ASN A 151 29.92 -2.75 14.77
CA ASN A 151 29.64 -4.10 15.22
C ASN A 151 29.48 -4.18 16.74
N PHE A 152 28.45 -4.88 17.21
CA PHE A 152 28.33 -5.19 18.63
C PHE A 152 29.34 -6.27 19.04
N VAL A 153 30.20 -5.95 19.98
CA VAL A 153 31.20 -6.87 20.53
C VAL A 153 30.78 -7.26 21.92
N LYS A 154 30.76 -8.56 22.17
CA LYS A 154 30.48 -9.13 23.48
C LYS A 154 31.56 -8.71 24.50
N ASP A 155 31.12 -8.15 25.58
CA ASP A 155 32.03 -7.89 26.70
C ASP A 155 32.13 -9.09 27.68
N ARG A 156 32.92 -8.88 28.72
CA ARG A 156 33.19 -9.89 29.72
C ARG A 156 31.95 -10.33 30.51
N LYS A 157 30.95 -9.46 30.69
CA LYS A 157 29.72 -9.76 31.43
C LYS A 157 28.81 -10.70 30.64
N LEU A 158 28.63 -10.40 29.33
CA LEU A 158 27.85 -11.23 28.43
C LEU A 158 28.48 -12.62 28.24
N ASN A 159 29.78 -12.68 28.02
CA ASN A 159 30.51 -13.96 27.96
C ASN A 159 30.30 -14.77 29.23
N LYS A 160 30.36 -14.13 30.41
CA LYS A 160 30.08 -14.81 31.68
C LYS A 160 28.64 -15.33 31.77
N MET A 161 27.66 -14.58 31.30
CA MET A 161 26.27 -15.05 31.30
C MET A 161 26.07 -16.26 30.38
N ILE A 162 26.81 -16.33 29.27
CA ILE A 162 26.83 -17.48 28.38
C ILE A 162 27.53 -18.66 29.03
N ASP A 163 28.69 -18.43 29.65
CA ASP A 163 29.46 -19.47 30.35
C ASP A 163 28.70 -20.02 31.54
N ASP A 164 27.94 -19.19 32.24
CA ASP A 164 27.11 -19.59 33.39
C ASP A 164 25.80 -20.29 32.96
N GLY A 165 25.53 -20.41 31.63
CA GLY A 165 24.33 -21.02 31.08
C GLY A 165 23.04 -20.17 31.24
N VAL A 166 23.17 -18.93 31.63
CA VAL A 166 22.04 -17.97 31.76
C VAL A 166 21.59 -17.48 30.37
N LEU A 167 22.56 -17.36 29.45
CA LEU A 167 22.31 -17.05 28.05
C LEU A 167 23.07 -18.05 27.18
N THR A 168 22.48 -18.58 26.14
CA THR A 168 23.19 -19.32 25.09
C THR A 168 23.57 -18.37 23.95
N ASN A 169 24.56 -18.76 23.14
CA ASN A 169 24.89 -17.98 21.93
C ASN A 169 23.68 -17.86 20.97
N ASP A 170 22.86 -18.92 20.92
CA ASP A 170 21.68 -18.99 20.07
C ASP A 170 20.60 -17.97 20.47
N ILE A 171 20.54 -17.61 21.74
CA ILE A 171 19.61 -16.62 22.29
C ILE A 171 19.83 -15.22 21.72
N ILE A 172 21.07 -14.86 21.45
CA ILE A 172 21.45 -13.52 20.97
C ILE A 172 21.16 -13.37 19.47
N TRP A 173 21.08 -14.50 18.78
CA TRP A 173 20.93 -14.57 17.34
C TRP A 173 19.54 -15.03 16.88
N ASN A 174 18.56 -15.09 17.77
CA ASN A 174 17.20 -15.39 17.39
C ASN A 174 16.54 -14.20 16.69
N TRP A 175 15.67 -14.52 15.75
CA TRP A 175 14.88 -13.53 15.03
C TRP A 175 13.90 -12.86 15.99
N SER A 176 14.02 -11.56 16.11
CA SER A 176 13.23 -10.79 17.07
C SER A 176 11.82 -10.52 16.55
N THR A 177 11.68 -10.30 15.23
CA THR A 177 10.44 -9.97 14.57
C THR A 177 10.24 -10.84 13.33
N GLU A 178 9.02 -10.85 12.81
CA GLU A 178 8.70 -11.46 11.52
C GLU A 178 9.50 -10.80 10.39
N VAL A 179 9.73 -9.48 10.48
CA VAL A 179 10.52 -8.73 9.50
C VAL A 179 11.96 -9.27 9.47
N ASP A 180 12.60 -9.39 10.62
CA ASP A 180 13.96 -9.90 10.71
C ASP A 180 14.10 -11.33 10.16
N PHE A 181 13.12 -12.19 10.46
CA PHE A 181 13.09 -13.55 9.94
C PHE A 181 12.97 -13.56 8.42
N ILE A 182 12.07 -12.74 7.85
CA ILE A 182 11.87 -12.64 6.41
C ILE A 182 13.13 -12.10 5.72
N LEU A 183 13.80 -11.10 6.30
CA LEU A 183 15.06 -10.57 5.78
C LEU A 183 16.17 -11.65 5.76
N GLY A 184 16.26 -12.47 6.82
CA GLY A 184 17.20 -13.58 6.84
C GLY A 184 16.91 -14.65 5.78
N VAL A 185 15.65 -14.96 5.52
CA VAL A 185 15.25 -15.87 4.42
C VAL A 185 15.57 -15.23 3.08
N ASP A 186 15.30 -13.95 2.90
CA ASP A 186 15.57 -13.21 1.66
C ASP A 186 17.06 -13.27 1.31
N GLN A 187 17.93 -12.90 2.24
CA GLN A 187 19.39 -12.93 2.06
C GLN A 187 19.90 -14.31 1.64
N ILE A 188 19.40 -15.39 2.25
CA ILE A 188 19.90 -16.74 1.99
C ILE A 188 19.28 -17.34 0.72
N LYS A 189 17.98 -17.13 0.51
CA LYS A 189 17.22 -17.79 -0.56
C LYS A 189 17.02 -16.93 -1.78
N TYR A 190 16.55 -15.69 -1.65
CA TYR A 190 16.22 -14.89 -2.82
C TYR A 190 17.45 -14.27 -3.46
N GLU A 191 18.41 -13.79 -2.68
CA GLU A 191 19.70 -13.35 -3.18
C GLU A 191 20.66 -14.49 -3.56
N GLY A 192 20.42 -15.72 -3.07
CA GLY A 192 21.21 -16.91 -3.33
C GLY A 192 20.52 -17.87 -4.30
N TYR A 193 19.77 -18.84 -3.75
CA TYR A 193 19.18 -19.96 -4.52
C TYR A 193 18.32 -19.54 -5.71
N PHE A 194 17.42 -18.57 -5.52
CA PHE A 194 16.54 -18.13 -6.60
C PHE A 194 17.29 -17.33 -7.66
N LYS A 195 18.32 -16.59 -7.31
CA LYS A 195 19.23 -15.95 -8.26
C LYS A 195 19.93 -17.00 -9.12
N ASP A 196 20.47 -18.07 -8.52
CA ASP A 196 21.07 -19.21 -9.24
C ASP A 196 20.07 -19.88 -10.20
N CYS A 197 18.78 -19.93 -9.86
CA CYS A 197 17.73 -20.45 -10.73
C CYS A 197 17.54 -19.55 -11.97
N LEU A 198 17.57 -18.24 -11.81
CA LEU A 198 17.52 -17.28 -12.92
C LEU A 198 18.75 -17.36 -13.80
N ASP A 199 19.93 -17.47 -13.20
CA ASP A 199 21.19 -17.62 -13.94
C ASP A 199 21.18 -18.87 -14.83
N LYS A 200 20.78 -20.01 -14.28
CA LYS A 200 20.62 -21.28 -15.03
C LYS A 200 19.56 -21.15 -16.13
N HIS A 201 18.47 -20.42 -15.86
CA HIS A 201 17.46 -20.19 -16.89
C HIS A 201 18.04 -19.40 -18.05
N ALA A 202 18.74 -18.29 -17.80
CA ALA A 202 19.39 -17.48 -18.84
C ALA A 202 20.46 -18.28 -19.62
N GLU A 203 21.29 -19.07 -18.93
CA GLU A 203 22.27 -19.96 -19.54
C GLU A 203 21.63 -20.96 -20.49
N SER A 204 20.43 -21.46 -20.22
CA SER A 204 19.69 -22.37 -21.09
C SER A 204 19.36 -21.76 -22.46
N TYR A 205 19.29 -20.44 -22.55
CA TYR A 205 19.15 -19.65 -23.78
C TYR A 205 20.48 -19.15 -24.34
N GLY A 206 21.60 -19.48 -23.69
CA GLY A 206 22.95 -19.07 -24.14
C GLY A 206 23.25 -17.60 -23.90
N VAL A 207 22.59 -16.98 -22.92
CA VAL A 207 22.77 -15.59 -22.54
C VAL A 207 23.17 -15.48 -21.06
N GLU A 208 23.82 -14.37 -20.72
CA GLU A 208 24.11 -14.03 -19.32
C GLU A 208 22.89 -13.37 -18.68
N ASN A 209 22.54 -13.79 -17.47
CA ASN A 209 21.49 -13.13 -16.68
C ASN A 209 21.91 -11.69 -16.34
N LYS A 210 20.98 -10.76 -16.46
CA LYS A 210 21.13 -9.34 -16.11
C LYS A 210 20.01 -8.86 -15.19
N GLU A 211 19.12 -9.75 -14.80
CA GLU A 211 17.99 -9.45 -13.95
C GLU A 211 18.24 -10.01 -12.54
N ASP A 212 17.92 -9.20 -11.55
CA ASP A 212 17.93 -9.58 -10.14
C ASP A 212 16.54 -9.38 -9.56
N PHE A 213 16.16 -10.18 -8.58
CA PHE A 213 15.01 -9.94 -7.74
C PHE A 213 15.48 -9.33 -6.43
N GLU A 214 14.93 -8.15 -6.12
CA GLU A 214 15.21 -7.42 -4.90
C GLU A 214 13.96 -7.38 -4.02
N LEU A 215 14.14 -7.49 -2.71
CA LEU A 215 13.08 -7.31 -1.75
C LEU A 215 12.74 -5.81 -1.65
N GLU A 216 11.59 -5.41 -2.21
CA GLU A 216 11.14 -4.03 -2.11
C GLU A 216 10.48 -3.75 -0.75
N ARG A 217 9.57 -4.64 -0.31
CA ARG A 217 8.70 -4.40 0.85
C ARG A 217 8.35 -5.66 1.60
N ILE A 218 8.22 -5.51 2.92
CA ILE A 218 7.56 -6.49 3.78
C ILE A 218 6.29 -5.85 4.33
N SER A 219 5.18 -6.54 4.19
CA SER A 219 3.87 -6.08 4.65
C SER A 219 3.29 -7.06 5.66
N GLU A 220 2.69 -6.56 6.75
CA GLU A 220 1.94 -7.39 7.70
C GLU A 220 0.68 -7.97 7.04
N SER A 221 0.02 -7.15 6.23
CA SER A 221 -1.20 -7.54 5.53
C SER A 221 -1.41 -6.75 4.25
N ILE A 222 -2.24 -7.31 3.35
CA ILE A 222 -2.60 -6.69 2.08
C ILE A 222 -4.10 -6.87 1.81
N ILE A 223 -4.75 -5.82 1.32
CA ILE A 223 -6.11 -5.87 0.78
C ILE A 223 -6.01 -5.79 -0.75
N ASN A 224 -6.22 -6.91 -1.44
CA ASN A 224 -6.27 -6.97 -2.90
C ASN A 224 -7.66 -6.62 -3.40
N ILE A 225 -7.82 -5.45 -4.02
CA ILE A 225 -9.11 -4.95 -4.53
C ILE A 225 -9.35 -5.41 -5.96
N ALA A 226 -8.35 -5.30 -6.80
CA ALA A 226 -8.38 -5.74 -8.20
C ALA A 226 -6.96 -5.77 -8.77
N LYS A 227 -6.81 -6.26 -9.99
CA LYS A 227 -5.51 -6.20 -10.69
C LYS A 227 -4.94 -4.77 -10.65
N LYS A 228 -3.73 -4.61 -10.13
CA LYS A 228 -3.03 -3.32 -9.94
C LYS A 228 -3.73 -2.35 -8.96
N LYS A 229 -4.61 -2.86 -8.11
CA LYS A 229 -5.29 -2.09 -7.07
C LYS A 229 -5.24 -2.83 -5.76
N TYR A 230 -4.41 -2.38 -4.84
CA TYR A 230 -4.24 -2.98 -3.54
C TYR A 230 -3.83 -1.94 -2.49
N ILE A 231 -3.96 -2.31 -1.24
CA ILE A 231 -3.52 -1.52 -0.09
C ILE A 231 -2.69 -2.44 0.79
N GLN A 232 -1.45 -2.04 1.09
CA GLN A 232 -0.54 -2.77 1.95
C GLN A 232 -0.37 -2.04 3.28
N HIS A 233 -0.25 -2.80 4.36
CA HIS A 233 0.24 -2.35 5.63
C HIS A 233 1.73 -2.67 5.70
N ILE A 234 2.57 -1.68 5.43
CA ILE A 234 4.02 -1.84 5.28
C ILE A 234 4.70 -1.88 6.64
N LEU A 235 5.56 -2.87 6.84
CA LEU A 235 6.47 -2.96 8.00
C LEU A 235 7.91 -2.59 7.63
N TYR A 236 8.29 -2.77 6.36
CA TYR A 236 9.64 -2.51 5.87
C TYR A 236 9.61 -2.11 4.39
N GLU A 237 10.40 -1.14 3.98
CA GLU A 237 10.57 -0.71 2.58
C GLU A 237 11.98 -0.16 2.38
N ASP A 238 12.73 -0.68 1.39
CA ASP A 238 14.04 -0.19 0.97
C ASP A 238 15.04 0.04 2.11
N GLY A 239 15.18 -0.91 3.03
CA GLY A 239 16.10 -0.81 4.17
C GLY A 239 15.54 -0.06 5.38
N ILE A 240 14.29 0.43 5.34
CA ILE A 240 13.68 1.24 6.38
C ILE A 240 12.54 0.46 7.05
N PRO A 241 12.65 0.11 8.34
CA PRO A 241 11.52 -0.43 9.10
C PRO A 241 10.52 0.68 9.45
N TYR A 242 9.24 0.35 9.44
CA TYR A 242 8.14 1.25 9.80
C TYR A 242 7.44 0.79 11.07
N ASP A 243 6.96 1.75 11.86
CA ASP A 243 6.08 1.48 12.99
C ASP A 243 4.74 0.94 12.47
N ARG A 244 4.27 -0.19 13.01
CA ARG A 244 3.05 -0.92 12.63
C ARG A 244 1.82 -0.05 12.42
N LEU A 245 1.73 1.08 13.10
CA LEU A 245 0.52 1.93 13.10
C LEU A 245 0.55 3.05 12.06
N LYS A 246 1.58 3.17 11.20
CA LYS A 246 1.78 4.44 10.49
C LYS A 246 1.98 4.35 8.98
N TYR A 247 2.15 3.17 8.38
CA TYR A 247 2.45 3.16 6.95
C TYR A 247 1.52 2.29 6.12
N ILE A 248 0.53 2.96 5.55
CA ILE A 248 -0.40 2.38 4.58
C ILE A 248 0.05 2.78 3.18
N TYR A 249 0.32 1.78 2.35
CA TYR A 249 0.73 1.96 0.96
C TYR A 249 -0.41 1.59 0.00
N PRO A 250 -1.14 2.59 -0.53
CA PRO A 250 -2.22 2.36 -1.50
C PRO A 250 -1.68 2.44 -2.93
N LYS A 251 -1.91 1.42 -3.75
CA LYS A 251 -1.57 1.40 -5.18
C LYS A 251 -2.82 1.28 -6.05
N GLY A 252 -2.97 2.18 -7.01
CA GLY A 252 -4.06 2.16 -7.99
C GLY A 252 -5.47 2.46 -7.46
N VAL A 253 -5.61 2.69 -6.16
CA VAL A 253 -6.89 2.98 -5.50
C VAL A 253 -7.21 4.47 -5.49
N GLU A 254 -8.47 4.81 -5.19
CA GLU A 254 -8.93 6.21 -5.18
C GLU A 254 -8.20 7.09 -4.15
N LEU A 255 -7.64 6.50 -3.08
CA LEU A 255 -6.91 7.20 -2.01
C LEU A 255 -5.75 8.07 -2.49
N VAL A 256 -5.04 7.65 -3.54
CA VAL A 256 -3.87 8.36 -4.08
C VAL A 256 -4.17 9.25 -5.27
N ARG A 257 -5.41 9.26 -5.75
CA ARG A 257 -5.76 10.07 -6.92
C ARG A 257 -5.91 11.53 -6.56
N SER A 258 -5.31 12.40 -7.35
CA SER A 258 -5.44 13.86 -7.19
C SER A 258 -6.89 14.36 -7.37
N SER A 259 -7.76 13.57 -7.99
CA SER A 259 -9.19 13.88 -8.17
C SER A 259 -10.01 13.64 -6.91
N THR A 260 -9.52 12.84 -5.95
CA THR A 260 -10.22 12.53 -4.70
C THR A 260 -10.20 13.73 -3.76
N PRO A 261 -11.33 14.13 -3.17
CA PRO A 261 -11.41 15.21 -2.20
C PRO A 261 -10.47 14.98 -1.01
N ALA A 262 -9.93 16.06 -0.42
CA ALA A 262 -9.03 15.97 0.73
C ALA A 262 -9.69 15.26 1.91
N PHE A 263 -10.91 15.67 2.26
CA PHE A 263 -11.72 15.00 3.29
C PHE A 263 -11.83 13.49 3.06
N ALA A 264 -12.13 13.08 1.82
CA ALA A 264 -12.29 11.66 1.51
C ALA A 264 -10.99 10.88 1.69
N ARG A 265 -9.86 11.41 1.24
CA ARG A 265 -8.56 10.76 1.40
C ARG A 265 -8.24 10.51 2.87
N ASP A 266 -8.33 11.54 3.69
CA ASP A 266 -7.98 11.45 5.10
C ASP A 266 -8.88 10.48 5.86
N LYS A 267 -10.20 10.53 5.59
CA LYS A 267 -11.17 9.70 6.29
C LYS A 267 -11.18 8.23 5.84
N ILE A 268 -10.92 7.96 4.57
CA ILE A 268 -10.82 6.58 4.07
C ILE A 268 -9.52 5.94 4.58
N VAL A 269 -8.42 6.69 4.71
CA VAL A 269 -7.21 6.18 5.38
C VAL A 269 -7.54 5.70 6.79
N GLY A 270 -8.27 6.49 7.59
CA GLY A 270 -8.68 6.07 8.94
C GLY A 270 -9.57 4.81 8.96
N ILE A 271 -10.39 4.58 7.91
CA ILE A 271 -11.12 3.31 7.77
C ILE A 271 -10.17 2.14 7.47
N VAL A 272 -9.19 2.35 6.61
CA VAL A 272 -8.20 1.33 6.27
C VAL A 272 -7.33 0.99 7.48
N GLU A 273 -6.91 1.99 8.25
CA GLU A 273 -6.21 1.80 9.53
C GLU A 273 -7.02 0.93 10.47
N TYR A 274 -8.31 1.28 10.67
CA TYR A 274 -9.21 0.48 11.49
C TYR A 274 -9.30 -1.00 11.04
N LEU A 275 -9.35 -1.25 9.73
CA LEU A 275 -9.39 -2.61 9.19
C LEU A 275 -8.09 -3.38 9.47
N PHE A 276 -6.94 -2.74 9.30
CA PHE A 276 -5.64 -3.36 9.58
C PHE A 276 -5.36 -3.56 11.07
N GLU A 277 -5.83 -2.66 11.93
CA GLU A 277 -5.69 -2.80 13.39
C GLU A 277 -6.59 -3.89 13.98
N ASN A 278 -7.64 -4.29 13.27
CA ASN A 278 -8.64 -5.22 13.78
C ASN A 278 -8.89 -6.40 12.82
N PRO A 279 -7.86 -7.11 12.30
CA PRO A 279 -8.01 -8.07 11.22
C PRO A 279 -8.99 -9.20 11.53
N ASP A 280 -9.06 -9.66 12.79
CA ASP A 280 -9.91 -10.76 13.23
C ASP A 280 -11.25 -10.30 13.84
N THR A 281 -11.40 -9.02 14.17
CA THR A 281 -12.54 -8.51 14.95
C THR A 281 -13.36 -7.46 14.23
N PHE A 282 -12.87 -6.93 13.10
CA PHE A 282 -13.62 -5.93 12.33
C PHE A 282 -14.96 -6.50 11.86
N ASN A 283 -15.99 -5.70 11.88
CA ASN A 283 -17.31 -6.11 11.46
C ASN A 283 -18.09 -4.96 10.84
N ILE A 284 -19.09 -5.32 10.03
CA ILE A 284 -19.87 -4.34 9.26
C ILE A 284 -20.67 -3.39 10.15
N LYS A 285 -21.02 -3.75 11.39
CA LYS A 285 -21.81 -2.89 12.29
C LYS A 285 -20.97 -1.71 12.78
N ASP A 286 -19.72 -1.98 13.17
CA ASP A 286 -18.79 -0.95 13.63
C ASP A 286 -18.35 -0.05 12.47
N LEU A 287 -18.07 -0.63 11.31
CA LEU A 287 -17.80 0.12 10.10
C LEU A 287 -18.97 1.03 9.70
N LEU A 288 -20.19 0.54 9.75
CA LEU A 288 -21.40 1.32 9.47
C LEU A 288 -21.54 2.49 10.48
N LYS A 289 -21.17 2.29 11.73
CA LYS A 289 -21.18 3.35 12.77
C LYS A 289 -20.14 4.43 12.43
N LEU A 290 -18.92 4.04 12.03
CA LEU A 290 -17.88 4.97 11.56
C LEU A 290 -18.38 5.79 10.36
N VAL A 291 -18.90 5.12 9.33
CA VAL A 291 -19.38 5.78 8.11
C VAL A 291 -20.55 6.74 8.41
N LYS A 292 -21.44 6.40 9.33
CA LYS A 292 -22.50 7.30 9.80
C LYS A 292 -21.95 8.55 10.53
N GLY A 293 -20.86 8.39 11.26
CA GLY A 293 -20.12 9.52 11.86
C GLY A 293 -19.56 10.44 10.78
N LEU A 294 -18.84 9.84 9.81
CA LEU A 294 -18.26 10.57 8.69
C LEU A 294 -19.30 11.35 7.85
N ARG A 295 -20.52 10.79 7.69
CA ARG A 295 -21.58 11.50 6.95
C ARG A 295 -21.97 12.83 7.61
N LYS A 296 -21.98 12.87 8.95
CA LYS A 296 -22.26 14.11 9.68
C LYS A 296 -21.11 15.11 9.58
N GLU A 297 -19.88 14.64 9.71
CA GLU A 297 -18.68 15.47 9.52
C GLU A 297 -18.61 16.05 8.10
N PHE A 298 -18.97 15.25 7.10
CA PHE A 298 -18.98 15.64 5.69
C PHE A 298 -19.94 16.80 5.39
N GLU A 299 -21.10 16.83 6.04
CA GLU A 299 -22.06 17.96 5.89
C GLU A 299 -21.57 19.26 6.50
N LEU A 300 -20.68 19.19 7.48
CA LEU A 300 -20.10 20.33 8.18
C LEU A 300 -18.75 20.75 7.62
N ALA A 301 -18.15 19.93 6.76
CA ALA A 301 -16.84 20.22 6.17
C ALA A 301 -16.89 21.36 5.17
N ASP A 302 -15.74 22.02 4.99
CA ASP A 302 -15.60 23.05 3.95
C ASP A 302 -15.85 22.43 2.57
N ILE A 303 -16.53 23.20 1.72
CA ILE A 303 -16.88 22.75 0.37
C ILE A 303 -15.63 22.43 -0.45
N ASP A 304 -14.55 23.15 -0.22
CA ASP A 304 -13.27 22.89 -0.87
C ASP A 304 -12.68 21.53 -0.49
N ASP A 305 -12.95 21.02 0.73
CA ASP A 305 -12.45 19.73 1.17
C ASP A 305 -13.28 18.54 0.66
N ILE A 306 -14.56 18.77 0.34
CA ILE A 306 -15.47 17.74 -0.15
C ILE A 306 -15.70 17.77 -1.67
N ALA A 307 -15.29 18.83 -2.35
CA ALA A 307 -15.37 18.93 -3.80
C ALA A 307 -14.28 18.12 -4.51
N MET A 308 -14.68 17.41 -5.55
CA MET A 308 -13.79 16.64 -6.41
C MET A 308 -12.96 17.57 -7.30
N GLN A 309 -11.79 17.10 -7.75
CA GLN A 309 -10.87 17.90 -8.57
C GLN A 309 -10.82 17.40 -10.01
N SER A 310 -10.67 18.32 -10.96
CA SER A 310 -10.48 18.00 -12.36
C SER A 310 -9.77 19.14 -13.11
N SER A 311 -9.53 18.94 -14.39
CA SER A 311 -9.11 19.99 -15.32
C SER A 311 -10.17 20.19 -16.40
N CYS A 312 -10.51 21.43 -16.70
CA CYS A 312 -11.40 21.78 -17.77
C CYS A 312 -10.63 21.81 -19.09
N ASN A 313 -10.50 20.65 -19.74
CA ASN A 313 -9.76 20.54 -21.00
C ASN A 313 -10.72 20.66 -22.20
N LYS A 314 -10.28 21.33 -23.26
CA LYS A 314 -11.02 21.49 -24.51
C LYS A 314 -12.37 22.23 -24.34
N TYR A 315 -12.43 23.20 -23.42
CA TYR A 315 -13.65 23.99 -23.20
C TYR A 315 -14.10 24.66 -24.48
N ASP A 316 -13.20 25.45 -25.12
CA ASP A 316 -13.47 26.22 -26.30
C ASP A 316 -13.84 25.39 -27.54
N GLU A 317 -13.36 24.13 -27.57
CA GLU A 317 -13.67 23.18 -28.65
C GLU A 317 -15.02 22.48 -28.45
N LYS A 318 -15.52 22.37 -27.21
CA LYS A 318 -16.67 21.53 -26.88
C LYS A 318 -17.92 22.27 -26.47
N VAL A 319 -17.82 23.54 -26.08
CA VAL A 319 -18.96 24.37 -25.69
C VAL A 319 -19.46 25.15 -26.92
N LEU A 320 -20.73 24.99 -27.25
CA LEU A 320 -21.41 25.73 -28.32
C LEU A 320 -22.16 26.93 -27.78
N ASN A 321 -22.81 26.79 -26.61
CA ASN A 321 -23.52 27.85 -25.93
C ASN A 321 -23.49 27.67 -24.43
N ASP A 322 -22.95 28.66 -23.72
CA ASP A 322 -22.92 28.80 -22.27
C ASP A 322 -23.54 30.10 -21.75
N LYS A 323 -24.24 30.85 -22.63
CA LYS A 323 -24.84 32.15 -22.30
C LYS A 323 -26.32 32.06 -22.01
N THR A 324 -26.99 31.10 -22.62
CA THR A 324 -28.44 30.89 -22.49
C THR A 324 -28.78 29.44 -22.26
N LEU A 325 -29.94 29.16 -21.68
CA LEU A 325 -30.44 27.78 -21.53
C LEU A 325 -31.26 27.34 -22.76
N PRO A 326 -31.20 26.08 -23.13
CA PRO A 326 -30.33 25.04 -22.54
C PRO A 326 -28.87 25.23 -22.98
N LEU A 327 -27.93 24.84 -22.09
CA LEU A 327 -26.51 24.78 -22.45
C LEU A 327 -26.28 23.80 -23.60
N GLN A 328 -25.39 24.14 -24.54
CA GLN A 328 -25.19 23.34 -25.75
C GLN A 328 -23.72 22.91 -25.90
N PHE A 329 -23.52 21.64 -26.24
CA PHE A 329 -22.21 21.03 -26.32
C PHE A 329 -22.06 20.18 -27.58
N ILE A 330 -20.83 20.07 -28.06
CA ILE A 330 -20.47 19.06 -29.06
C ILE A 330 -20.49 17.67 -28.39
N SER A 331 -20.90 16.65 -29.14
CA SER A 331 -20.93 15.27 -28.67
C SER A 331 -19.59 14.84 -28.02
N GLY A 332 -19.68 14.11 -26.92
CA GLY A 332 -18.50 13.69 -26.13
C GLY A 332 -17.88 14.81 -25.28
N ALA A 333 -18.58 15.89 -25.00
CA ALA A 333 -18.14 16.87 -24.00
C ALA A 333 -18.05 16.24 -22.61
N HIS A 334 -16.88 16.35 -22.01
CA HIS A 334 -16.60 15.79 -20.68
C HIS A 334 -17.43 16.51 -19.60
N PHE A 335 -17.77 15.84 -18.51
CA PHE A 335 -18.56 16.42 -17.41
C PHE A 335 -17.92 17.70 -16.84
N ALA A 336 -16.57 17.77 -16.76
CA ALA A 336 -15.85 18.94 -16.28
C ALA A 336 -16.10 20.19 -17.14
N VAL A 337 -16.21 20.01 -18.47
CA VAL A 337 -16.56 21.09 -19.42
C VAL A 337 -17.99 21.53 -19.20
N LYS A 338 -18.93 20.60 -19.01
CA LYS A 338 -20.34 20.92 -18.73
C LYS A 338 -20.52 21.64 -17.40
N ALA A 339 -19.81 21.23 -16.39
CA ALA A 339 -19.82 21.86 -15.06
C ALA A 339 -19.23 23.29 -15.11
N ALA A 340 -18.15 23.49 -15.86
CA ALA A 340 -17.56 24.81 -16.11
C ALA A 340 -18.48 25.74 -16.92
N ALA A 341 -19.18 25.19 -17.90
CA ALA A 341 -20.17 25.97 -18.68
C ALA A 341 -21.36 26.41 -17.79
N TYR A 342 -21.75 25.59 -16.82
CA TYR A 342 -22.78 26.01 -15.86
C TYR A 342 -22.32 27.18 -14.99
N HIS A 343 -21.09 27.19 -14.53
CA HIS A 343 -20.49 28.34 -13.86
C HIS A 343 -20.51 29.58 -14.74
N ASN A 344 -20.01 29.47 -15.97
CA ASN A 344 -19.96 30.58 -16.93
C ASN A 344 -21.35 31.14 -17.25
N TYR A 345 -22.33 30.25 -17.39
CA TYR A 345 -23.74 30.66 -17.59
C TYR A 345 -24.23 31.53 -16.41
N LEU A 346 -24.02 31.09 -15.16
CA LEU A 346 -24.44 31.87 -13.99
C LEU A 346 -23.71 33.21 -13.91
N LEU A 347 -22.40 33.19 -14.17
CA LEU A 347 -21.59 34.41 -14.16
C LEU A 347 -21.98 35.40 -15.30
N ASN A 348 -22.39 34.91 -16.48
CA ASN A 348 -22.87 35.74 -17.57
C ASN A 348 -24.15 36.53 -17.22
N ASN A 349 -24.96 36.03 -16.29
CA ASN A 349 -26.23 36.64 -15.89
C ASN A 349 -26.08 37.74 -14.83
N ASP A 350 -24.88 37.93 -14.24
CA ASP A 350 -24.63 38.96 -13.22
C ASP A 350 -23.28 39.67 -13.47
N LYS A 351 -23.38 40.90 -14.02
CA LYS A 351 -22.20 41.71 -14.33
C LYS A 351 -21.34 42.07 -13.13
N LYS A 352 -21.95 42.20 -11.93
CA LYS A 352 -21.19 42.53 -10.71
C LYS A 352 -20.30 41.40 -10.26
N LEU A 353 -20.72 40.17 -10.54
CA LEU A 353 -19.92 38.98 -10.17
C LEU A 353 -18.77 38.78 -11.15
N GLN A 354 -18.84 39.31 -12.38
CA GLN A 354 -17.75 39.23 -13.36
C GLN A 354 -16.47 39.99 -12.93
N ASP A 355 -16.61 40.98 -12.05
CA ASP A 355 -15.48 41.71 -11.47
C ASP A 355 -14.78 40.89 -10.36
N LYS A 356 -15.49 39.92 -9.80
CA LYS A 356 -15.01 39.09 -8.65
C LYS A 356 -14.56 37.70 -9.09
N TYR A 357 -15.20 37.10 -10.05
CA TYR A 357 -14.96 35.73 -10.50
C TYR A 357 -14.57 35.67 -11.98
N GLU A 358 -13.62 34.78 -12.30
CA GLU A 358 -13.17 34.60 -13.67
C GLU A 358 -14.01 33.55 -14.41
N PHE A 359 -14.19 33.79 -15.72
CA PHE A 359 -14.73 32.77 -16.60
C PHE A 359 -13.80 31.59 -16.77
N MET A 360 -14.34 30.39 -16.74
CA MET A 360 -13.59 29.18 -16.99
C MET A 360 -13.29 29.00 -18.46
N LYS A 361 -12.10 28.52 -18.77
CA LYS A 361 -11.57 28.26 -20.11
C LYS A 361 -10.79 26.94 -20.16
N SER A 362 -10.37 26.54 -21.34
CA SER A 362 -9.52 25.38 -21.52
C SER A 362 -8.26 25.47 -20.67
N GLY A 363 -7.96 24.38 -19.90
CA GLY A 363 -6.82 24.29 -18.99
C GLY A 363 -7.07 24.76 -17.56
N THR A 364 -8.22 25.39 -17.26
CA THR A 364 -8.54 25.80 -15.88
C THR A 364 -8.59 24.59 -14.95
N LYS A 365 -7.87 24.66 -13.80
CA LYS A 365 -7.97 23.70 -12.72
C LYS A 365 -9.23 23.99 -11.91
N ILE A 366 -10.13 23.03 -11.87
CA ILE A 366 -11.44 23.17 -11.26
C ILE A 366 -11.64 22.25 -10.08
N LYS A 367 -12.44 22.70 -9.15
CA LYS A 367 -13.16 21.85 -8.20
C LYS A 367 -14.61 21.77 -8.65
N TYR A 368 -15.26 20.63 -8.41
CA TYR A 368 -16.66 20.41 -8.80
C TYR A 368 -17.39 19.55 -7.79
N TYR A 369 -18.70 19.73 -7.76
CA TYR A 369 -19.59 18.92 -6.95
C TYR A 369 -20.90 18.63 -7.68
N ILE A 370 -21.70 17.76 -7.10
CA ILE A 370 -23.00 17.35 -7.64
C ILE A 370 -24.08 18.27 -7.09
N CYS A 371 -24.86 18.83 -7.98
CA CYS A 371 -25.93 19.76 -7.63
C CYS A 371 -27.20 19.01 -7.20
N LYS A 372 -27.90 19.55 -6.23
CA LYS A 372 -29.23 19.09 -5.80
C LYS A 372 -30.26 19.33 -6.90
N ASP A 373 -30.30 20.55 -7.47
CA ASP A 373 -31.05 20.85 -8.66
C ASP A 373 -30.26 20.49 -9.92
N LYS A 374 -30.78 19.60 -10.71
CA LYS A 374 -30.17 19.07 -11.94
C LYS A 374 -30.80 19.65 -13.23
N SER A 375 -31.67 20.64 -13.10
CA SER A 375 -32.42 21.22 -14.24
C SER A 375 -31.52 21.86 -15.29
N VAL A 376 -30.42 22.50 -14.89
CA VAL A 376 -29.44 23.10 -15.79
C VAL A 376 -28.31 22.12 -16.11
N ASN A 377 -27.64 21.62 -15.06
CA ASN A 377 -26.61 20.59 -15.17
C ASN A 377 -26.47 19.86 -13.83
N SER A 378 -26.15 18.59 -13.88
CA SER A 378 -26.02 17.75 -12.67
C SER A 378 -24.79 18.05 -11.84
N THR A 379 -23.82 18.80 -12.38
CA THR A 379 -22.56 19.16 -11.71
C THR A 379 -22.27 20.64 -11.91
N PHE A 380 -21.71 21.26 -10.88
CA PHE A 380 -21.21 22.62 -10.91
C PHE A 380 -19.71 22.65 -10.63
N ALA A 381 -18.98 23.50 -11.34
CA ALA A 381 -17.55 23.67 -11.13
C ALA A 381 -17.21 25.12 -10.77
N TYR A 382 -16.08 25.27 -10.08
CA TYR A 382 -15.48 26.56 -9.78
C TYR A 382 -13.96 26.48 -9.87
N ALA A 383 -13.29 27.61 -10.06
CA ALA A 383 -11.84 27.68 -10.11
C ALA A 383 -11.27 27.33 -8.71
N ARG A 384 -10.21 26.54 -8.64
CA ARG A 384 -9.62 26.09 -7.39
C ARG A 384 -9.25 27.30 -6.50
N GLY A 385 -9.74 27.31 -5.26
CA GLY A 385 -9.53 28.40 -4.30
C GLY A 385 -10.43 29.63 -4.48
N SER A 386 -11.46 29.55 -5.37
CA SER A 386 -12.38 30.66 -5.64
C SER A 386 -13.83 30.17 -5.67
N TYR A 387 -14.32 29.65 -4.54
CA TYR A 387 -15.70 29.19 -4.42
C TYR A 387 -16.69 30.37 -4.51
N PRO A 388 -17.63 30.36 -5.46
CA PRO A 388 -18.52 31.49 -5.72
C PRO A 388 -19.78 31.40 -4.85
N ILE A 389 -19.67 31.70 -3.56
CA ILE A 389 -20.74 31.56 -2.57
C ILE A 389 -22.02 32.31 -2.96
N GLU A 390 -21.92 33.39 -3.74
CA GLU A 390 -23.06 34.23 -4.12
C GLU A 390 -23.97 33.58 -5.15
N PHE A 391 -23.46 32.66 -5.97
CA PHE A 391 -24.26 32.07 -7.05
C PHE A 391 -24.09 30.56 -7.19
N ALA A 392 -23.30 29.93 -6.33
CA ALA A 392 -23.09 28.48 -6.35
C ALA A 392 -24.40 27.74 -6.07
N PRO A 393 -24.80 26.78 -6.92
CA PRO A 393 -25.96 25.93 -6.66
C PRO A 393 -25.82 25.08 -5.42
N GLU A 394 -26.96 24.72 -4.82
CA GLU A 394 -26.98 23.83 -3.64
C GLU A 394 -26.40 22.46 -3.96
N ILE A 395 -25.53 21.95 -3.07
CA ILE A 395 -24.90 20.64 -3.21
C ILE A 395 -25.86 19.51 -2.83
N ASP A 396 -25.82 18.41 -3.59
CA ASP A 396 -26.43 17.13 -3.25
C ASP A 396 -25.47 16.33 -2.36
N TYR A 397 -25.53 16.54 -1.05
CA TYR A 397 -24.64 15.89 -0.10
C TYR A 397 -24.75 14.36 -0.10
N ASP A 398 -25.94 13.80 -0.43
CA ASP A 398 -26.14 12.36 -0.46
C ASP A 398 -25.37 11.71 -1.60
N ILE A 399 -25.50 12.27 -2.81
CA ILE A 399 -24.79 11.74 -3.97
C ILE A 399 -23.30 12.08 -3.91
N GLN A 400 -22.95 13.26 -3.39
CA GLN A 400 -21.56 13.68 -3.24
C GLN A 400 -20.83 12.74 -2.26
N PHE A 401 -21.42 12.43 -1.11
CA PHE A 401 -20.88 11.48 -0.12
C PHE A 401 -20.78 10.06 -0.68
N GLU A 402 -21.83 9.60 -1.37
CA GLU A 402 -21.82 8.29 -2.02
C GLU A 402 -20.62 8.15 -2.96
N LYS A 403 -20.38 9.12 -3.83
CA LYS A 403 -19.30 9.06 -4.82
C LYS A 403 -17.91 9.24 -4.23
N SER A 404 -17.76 10.10 -3.22
CA SER A 404 -16.45 10.42 -2.66
C SER A 404 -16.02 9.51 -1.51
N ILE A 405 -16.97 8.91 -0.78
CA ILE A 405 -16.69 8.08 0.40
C ILE A 405 -17.24 6.65 0.24
N LEU A 406 -18.56 6.49 0.01
CA LEU A 406 -19.17 5.16 0.05
C LEU A 406 -18.66 4.25 -1.06
N SER A 407 -18.58 4.73 -2.30
CA SER A 407 -18.10 3.90 -3.41
C SER A 407 -16.65 3.43 -3.23
N PRO A 408 -15.69 4.28 -2.84
CA PRO A 408 -14.35 3.82 -2.45
C PRO A 408 -14.34 2.85 -1.27
N VAL A 409 -15.09 3.13 -0.20
CA VAL A 409 -15.16 2.24 0.98
C VAL A 409 -15.73 0.87 0.58
N ASN A 410 -16.83 0.84 -0.16
CA ASN A 410 -17.42 -0.41 -0.64
C ASN A 410 -16.44 -1.21 -1.49
N SER A 411 -15.64 -0.57 -2.35
CA SER A 411 -14.63 -1.26 -3.15
C SER A 411 -13.50 -1.87 -2.29
N ILE A 412 -13.22 -1.32 -1.11
CA ILE A 412 -12.21 -1.83 -0.17
C ILE A 412 -12.76 -3.02 0.63
N ILE A 413 -14.02 -2.96 1.04
CA ILE A 413 -14.62 -3.99 1.90
C ILE A 413 -15.20 -5.18 1.13
N GLU A 414 -15.48 -5.02 -0.16
CA GLU A 414 -15.99 -6.10 -1.03
C GLU A 414 -15.05 -7.33 -1.05
N PRO A 415 -13.73 -7.19 -1.26
CA PRO A 415 -12.80 -8.32 -1.21
C PRO A 415 -12.72 -9.00 0.16
N LEU A 416 -13.09 -8.29 1.22
CA LEU A 416 -13.14 -8.82 2.59
C LEU A 416 -14.46 -9.59 2.88
N GLY A 417 -15.30 -9.78 1.85
CA GLY A 417 -16.57 -10.47 1.98
C GLY A 417 -17.65 -9.70 2.75
N MET A 418 -17.45 -8.39 2.97
CA MET A 418 -18.44 -7.57 3.65
C MET A 418 -19.54 -7.11 2.69
N PRO A 419 -20.79 -7.01 3.18
CA PRO A 419 -21.90 -6.49 2.39
C PRO A 419 -21.77 -4.99 2.12
N GLU A 420 -22.29 -4.56 0.98
CA GLU A 420 -22.29 -3.16 0.55
C GLU A 420 -23.06 -2.26 1.53
N ILE A 421 -22.45 -1.10 1.84
CA ILE A 421 -23.11 0.00 2.56
C ILE A 421 -23.84 0.88 1.56
N THR A 422 -25.17 0.95 1.69
CA THR A 422 -26.03 1.73 0.79
C THR A 422 -25.95 3.23 1.09
N ARG A 423 -26.42 4.06 0.13
CA ARG A 423 -26.58 5.51 0.33
C ARG A 423 -27.43 5.88 1.55
N ARG A 424 -28.39 5.02 1.93
CA ARG A 424 -29.22 5.21 3.15
C ARG A 424 -28.47 4.84 4.43
N LEU A 425 -27.18 4.53 4.33
CA LEU A 425 -26.33 4.07 5.43
C LEU A 425 -26.95 2.87 6.16
N SER A 426 -27.39 1.92 5.38
CA SER A 426 -27.84 0.59 5.77
C SER A 426 -27.09 -0.46 4.97
N VAL A 427 -27.07 -1.67 5.48
CA VAL A 427 -26.42 -2.82 4.82
C VAL A 427 -27.44 -3.55 3.99
N VAL A 428 -27.07 -3.96 2.78
CA VAL A 428 -27.86 -4.90 1.98
C VAL A 428 -27.65 -6.29 2.58
N MET A 429 -28.64 -6.81 3.28
CA MET A 429 -28.63 -8.22 3.66
C MET A 429 -29.13 -9.04 2.47
N ASP A 430 -28.29 -9.89 1.94
CA ASP A 430 -28.74 -10.90 0.98
C ASP A 430 -29.56 -11.96 1.75
N ILE A 431 -30.88 -11.85 1.63
CA ILE A 431 -31.81 -12.72 2.35
C ILE A 431 -31.77 -14.19 1.81
N PHE A 432 -31.11 -14.42 0.68
CA PHE A 432 -31.04 -15.70 -0.02
C PHE A 432 -29.61 -16.30 -0.11
N GLY A 433 -28.59 -15.58 0.23
CA GLY A 433 -27.20 -16.05 0.26
C GLY A 433 -26.76 -16.36 1.69
N GLY A 434 -26.71 -17.62 2.06
CA GLY A 434 -26.04 -18.02 3.29
C GLY A 434 -24.59 -17.52 3.28
N PHE A 435 -24.11 -17.08 4.42
CA PHE A 435 -22.72 -16.70 4.67
C PHE A 435 -21.80 -17.77 4.05
N LYS A 436 -20.97 -17.35 3.09
CA LYS A 436 -19.82 -18.12 2.64
C LYS A 436 -18.61 -17.71 3.45
#